data_5fa89ae630c84ae568832b0bfd653d2c
#
_entry.id   5fa89ae630c84ae568832b0bfd653d2c
#
_cell.length_a   1.000
_cell.length_b   1.000
_cell.length_c   1.000
_cell.angle_alpha   90.00
_cell.angle_beta   90.00
_cell.angle_gamma   90.00
#
_symmetry.space_group_name_H-M   'P 1'
#
loop_
_entity.id
_entity.type
_entity.pdbx_description
1 polymer ?
#
loop_
_entity_poly.entity_id
_entity_poly.type
_entity_poly.pdbx_seq_one_letter_code
_entity_poly.pdbx_strand_id
1 'polypeptide(L)'
;MITIRRARTSDAVQIHALINRYASREQMLPRTLLSIYENIRDFHVAVDGDQVVGCSALHFTWGDMAEVRSLAVDEETGRRGIGRALVEANIAEAREHGLVQVYAFTYVSEFFGKLGFRVVPHESMPRKVWMDCINCHKFNCCDEIAMVMDLVEGARPEPFDLSQVDVPRTILNSKR
;
A
#
# COMPACT_ATOMS: atom_id res chain seq x y z
N MET A 1 -14.70 -15.59 -14.87
CA MET A 1 -13.28 -15.32 -15.29
C MET A 1 -12.79 -14.13 -14.48
N ILE A 2 -11.70 -14.30 -13.72
CA ILE A 2 -11.19 -13.23 -12.84
C ILE A 2 -10.46 -12.18 -13.67
N THR A 3 -10.80 -10.91 -13.45
CA THR A 3 -10.19 -9.76 -14.13
C THR A 3 -9.59 -8.82 -13.10
N ILE A 4 -8.34 -8.36 -13.34
CA ILE A 4 -7.71 -7.29 -12.54
C ILE A 4 -8.00 -5.96 -13.21
N ARG A 5 -8.48 -4.99 -12.42
CA ARG A 5 -8.76 -3.62 -12.88
C ARG A 5 -8.61 -2.60 -11.75
N ARG A 6 -8.59 -1.33 -12.11
CA ARG A 6 -8.73 -0.24 -11.13
C ARG A 6 -10.07 -0.33 -10.40
N ALA A 7 -10.04 -0.01 -9.12
CA ALA A 7 -11.27 0.05 -8.33
C ALA A 7 -12.15 1.22 -8.76
N ARG A 8 -13.45 1.03 -8.56
CA ARG A 8 -14.50 2.05 -8.72
C ARG A 8 -15.10 2.35 -7.35
N THR A 9 -15.78 3.46 -7.21
CA THR A 9 -16.49 3.79 -5.97
C THR A 9 -17.54 2.74 -5.58
N SER A 10 -18.15 2.06 -6.56
CA SER A 10 -19.05 0.94 -6.33
C SER A 10 -18.42 -0.29 -5.67
N ASP A 11 -17.10 -0.44 -5.75
CA ASP A 11 -16.37 -1.56 -5.15
C ASP A 11 -16.04 -1.32 -3.66
N ALA A 12 -16.14 -0.07 -3.18
CA ALA A 12 -15.64 0.34 -1.87
C ALA A 12 -16.19 -0.49 -0.71
N VAL A 13 -17.47 -0.83 -0.73
CA VAL A 13 -18.12 -1.63 0.32
C VAL A 13 -17.57 -3.05 0.35
N GLN A 14 -17.34 -3.66 -0.83
CA GLN A 14 -16.77 -5.01 -0.92
C GLN A 14 -15.30 -5.03 -0.53
N ILE A 15 -14.51 -4.01 -0.93
CA ILE A 15 -13.11 -3.82 -0.49
C ILE A 15 -13.06 -3.70 1.03
N HIS A 16 -13.93 -2.87 1.63
CA HIS A 16 -14.03 -2.69 3.07
C HIS A 16 -14.31 -4.02 3.79
N ALA A 17 -15.29 -4.78 3.33
CA ALA A 17 -15.65 -6.07 3.92
C ALA A 17 -14.49 -7.07 3.84
N LEU A 18 -13.80 -7.11 2.70
CA LEU A 18 -12.68 -8.03 2.47
C LEU A 18 -11.49 -7.69 3.39
N ILE A 19 -11.05 -6.44 3.43
CA ILE A 19 -9.95 -5.99 4.29
C ILE A 19 -10.26 -6.25 5.77
N ASN A 20 -11.44 -5.85 6.25
CA ASN A 20 -11.76 -5.94 7.66
C ASN A 20 -12.07 -7.38 8.13
N ARG A 21 -12.36 -8.32 7.23
CA ARG A 21 -12.38 -9.76 7.53
C ARG A 21 -10.99 -10.25 7.97
N TYR A 22 -9.93 -9.80 7.30
CA TYR A 22 -8.56 -10.11 7.68
C TYR A 22 -8.10 -9.33 8.92
N ALA A 23 -8.49 -8.07 9.02
CA ALA A 23 -8.17 -7.23 10.18
C ALA A 23 -8.78 -7.76 11.49
N SER A 24 -9.99 -8.33 11.44
CA SER A 24 -10.61 -8.98 12.62
C SER A 24 -9.86 -10.22 13.11
N ARG A 25 -8.95 -10.75 12.31
CA ARG A 25 -8.05 -11.87 12.65
C ARG A 25 -6.61 -11.40 12.91
N GLU A 26 -6.41 -10.09 13.08
CA GLU A 26 -5.09 -9.47 13.31
C GLU A 26 -4.05 -9.72 12.19
N GLN A 27 -4.51 -10.05 10.98
CA GLN A 27 -3.66 -10.37 9.82
C GLN A 27 -3.32 -9.14 8.97
N MET A 28 -3.98 -8.01 9.21
CA MET A 28 -3.71 -6.71 8.60
C MET A 28 -4.36 -5.58 9.39
N LEU A 29 -3.99 -4.34 9.08
CA LEU A 29 -4.61 -3.17 9.70
C LEU A 29 -6.02 -2.93 9.15
N PRO A 30 -6.99 -2.55 10.01
CA PRO A 30 -8.34 -2.23 9.56
C PRO A 30 -8.37 -0.94 8.74
N ARG A 31 -9.36 -0.82 7.86
CA ARG A 31 -9.64 0.40 7.09
C ARG A 31 -11.08 0.82 7.29
N THR A 32 -11.31 2.11 7.52
CA THR A 32 -12.67 2.67 7.52
C THR A 32 -13.19 2.77 6.09
N LEU A 33 -14.50 2.71 5.92
CA LEU A 33 -15.11 2.90 4.61
C LEU A 33 -14.79 4.29 4.02
N LEU A 34 -14.74 5.32 4.89
CA LEU A 34 -14.33 6.67 4.48
C LEU A 34 -12.92 6.67 3.90
N SER A 35 -11.95 6.07 4.60
CA SER A 35 -10.57 5.98 4.12
C SER A 35 -10.46 5.26 2.77
N ILE A 36 -11.31 4.25 2.52
CA ILE A 36 -11.34 3.56 1.22
C ILE A 36 -11.89 4.47 0.13
N TYR A 37 -12.97 5.24 0.39
CA TYR A 37 -13.48 6.20 -0.59
C TYR A 37 -12.48 7.29 -0.93
N GLU A 38 -11.80 7.86 0.07
CA GLU A 38 -10.79 8.91 -0.12
C GLU A 38 -9.61 8.42 -0.97
N ASN A 39 -9.23 7.14 -0.82
CA ASN A 39 -8.10 6.52 -1.50
C ASN A 39 -8.52 5.50 -2.56
N ILE A 40 -9.74 5.57 -3.10
CA ILE A 40 -10.26 4.55 -4.02
C ILE A 40 -9.41 4.39 -5.28
N ARG A 41 -8.73 5.46 -5.72
CA ARG A 41 -7.87 5.47 -6.89
C ARG A 41 -6.57 4.68 -6.69
N ASP A 42 -6.15 4.48 -5.44
CA ASP A 42 -4.96 3.69 -5.12
C ASP A 42 -5.20 2.20 -5.33
N PHE A 43 -6.48 1.76 -5.35
CA PHE A 43 -6.82 0.35 -5.35
C PHE A 43 -6.89 -0.27 -6.74
N HIS A 44 -6.30 -1.47 -6.85
CA HIS A 44 -6.65 -2.47 -7.84
C HIS A 44 -7.54 -3.53 -7.21
N VAL A 45 -8.47 -4.06 -7.99
CA VAL A 45 -9.37 -5.14 -7.58
C VAL A 45 -9.30 -6.32 -8.55
N ALA A 46 -9.42 -7.51 -8.00
CA ALA A 46 -9.72 -8.72 -8.73
C ALA A 46 -11.23 -8.96 -8.65
N VAL A 47 -11.89 -9.07 -9.78
CA VAL A 47 -13.35 -9.29 -9.85
C VAL A 47 -13.68 -10.57 -10.58
N ASP A 48 -14.64 -11.34 -10.04
CA ASP A 48 -15.29 -12.46 -10.73
C ASP A 48 -16.79 -12.10 -10.90
N GLY A 49 -17.16 -11.76 -12.15
CA GLY A 49 -18.43 -11.09 -12.40
C GLY A 49 -18.49 -9.74 -11.69
N ASP A 50 -19.50 -9.56 -10.84
CA ASP A 50 -19.70 -8.34 -10.04
C ASP A 50 -19.09 -8.41 -8.64
N GLN A 51 -18.46 -9.52 -8.29
CA GLN A 51 -17.91 -9.74 -6.96
C GLN A 51 -16.42 -9.38 -6.91
N VAL A 52 -16.03 -8.55 -5.93
CA VAL A 52 -14.63 -8.30 -5.60
C VAL A 52 -14.08 -9.49 -4.79
N VAL A 53 -13.16 -10.23 -5.40
CA VAL A 53 -12.51 -11.41 -4.81
C VAL A 53 -11.08 -11.15 -4.37
N GLY A 54 -10.58 -9.95 -4.59
CA GLY A 54 -9.27 -9.50 -4.11
C GLY A 54 -9.09 -8.01 -4.30
N CYS A 55 -8.23 -7.42 -3.48
CA CYS A 55 -7.82 -6.00 -3.60
C CYS A 55 -6.37 -5.81 -3.17
N SER A 56 -5.75 -4.76 -3.67
CA SER A 56 -4.45 -4.23 -3.24
C SER A 56 -4.38 -2.75 -3.58
N ALA A 57 -3.68 -1.96 -2.79
CA ALA A 57 -3.50 -0.53 -3.05
C ALA A 57 -2.03 -0.20 -3.30
N LEU A 58 -1.78 0.72 -4.24
CA LEU A 58 -0.51 1.40 -4.42
C LEU A 58 -0.65 2.82 -3.88
N HIS A 59 -0.08 3.08 -2.71
CA HIS A 59 -0.15 4.38 -2.05
C HIS A 59 1.13 5.18 -2.25
N PHE A 60 1.02 6.30 -2.94
CA PHE A 60 2.16 7.19 -3.20
C PHE A 60 2.57 7.89 -1.91
N THR A 61 3.79 7.62 -1.46
CA THR A 61 4.35 8.21 -0.24
C THR A 61 5.18 9.45 -0.55
N TRP A 62 5.87 9.44 -1.70
CA TRP A 62 6.68 10.56 -2.19
C TRP A 62 6.79 10.49 -3.72
N GLY A 63 7.51 11.46 -4.32
CA GLY A 63 7.66 11.52 -5.77
C GLY A 63 8.39 10.33 -6.41
N ASP A 64 9.10 9.55 -5.62
CA ASP A 64 9.98 8.46 -6.07
C ASP A 64 9.64 7.08 -5.49
N MET A 65 8.68 6.99 -4.52
CA MET A 65 8.29 5.72 -3.90
C MET A 65 6.81 5.63 -3.52
N ALA A 66 6.33 4.39 -3.48
CA ALA A 66 4.97 4.06 -3.04
C ALA A 66 4.94 2.77 -2.21
N GLU A 67 3.89 2.65 -1.40
CA GLU A 67 3.58 1.48 -0.60
C GLU A 67 2.60 0.57 -1.33
N VAL A 68 2.93 -0.71 -1.43
CA VAL A 68 1.97 -1.78 -1.75
C VAL A 68 1.32 -2.21 -0.45
N ARG A 69 0.05 -1.87 -0.25
CA ARG A 69 -0.67 -2.10 1.01
C ARG A 69 -2.08 -2.66 0.81
N SER A 70 -2.72 -3.06 1.89
CA SER A 70 -4.11 -3.55 1.89
C SER A 70 -4.35 -4.71 0.92
N LEU A 71 -3.34 -5.59 0.74
CA LEU A 71 -3.47 -6.78 -0.08
C LEU A 71 -4.34 -7.81 0.64
N ALA A 72 -5.50 -8.09 0.08
CA ALA A 72 -6.42 -9.11 0.59
C ALA A 72 -7.03 -9.90 -0.58
N VAL A 73 -7.15 -11.21 -0.43
CA VAL A 73 -7.75 -12.10 -1.44
C VAL A 73 -8.72 -13.03 -0.74
N ASP A 74 -9.90 -13.20 -1.29
CA ASP A 74 -10.92 -14.10 -0.73
C ASP A 74 -10.40 -15.54 -0.71
N GLU A 75 -10.42 -16.15 0.47
CA GLU A 75 -9.92 -17.52 0.70
C GLU A 75 -10.70 -18.56 -0.12
N GLU A 76 -12.00 -18.31 -0.38
CA GLU A 76 -12.86 -19.22 -1.13
C GLU A 76 -12.52 -19.27 -2.63
N THR A 77 -11.87 -18.23 -3.16
CA THR A 77 -11.44 -18.22 -4.58
C THR A 77 -10.24 -19.11 -4.87
N GLY A 78 -9.59 -19.65 -3.82
CA GLY A 78 -8.48 -20.58 -3.93
C GLY A 78 -7.17 -19.93 -4.41
N ARG A 79 -6.12 -20.74 -4.53
CA ARG A 79 -4.75 -20.31 -4.91
C ARG A 79 -4.61 -20.08 -6.43
N ARG A 80 -5.36 -19.12 -6.99
CA ARG A 80 -5.38 -18.82 -8.43
C ARG A 80 -4.36 -17.73 -8.85
N GLY A 81 -3.38 -17.43 -7.99
CA GLY A 81 -2.38 -16.39 -8.29
C GLY A 81 -2.91 -14.95 -8.22
N ILE A 82 -4.11 -14.74 -7.66
CA ILE A 82 -4.78 -13.41 -7.61
C ILE A 82 -3.91 -12.40 -6.86
N GLY A 83 -3.37 -12.76 -5.70
CA GLY A 83 -2.51 -11.85 -4.93
C GLY A 83 -1.27 -11.42 -5.70
N ARG A 84 -0.63 -12.36 -6.44
CA ARG A 84 0.48 -12.05 -7.35
C ARG A 84 0.05 -11.06 -8.43
N ALA A 85 -1.05 -11.32 -9.12
CA ALA A 85 -1.53 -10.46 -10.20
C ALA A 85 -1.88 -9.03 -9.72
N LEU A 86 -2.44 -8.90 -8.50
CA LEU A 86 -2.71 -7.60 -7.90
C LEU A 86 -1.43 -6.82 -7.59
N VAL A 87 -0.41 -7.48 -7.00
CA VAL A 87 0.87 -6.82 -6.72
C VAL A 87 1.61 -6.48 -8.01
N GLU A 88 1.58 -7.35 -9.02
CA GLU A 88 2.15 -7.08 -10.34
C GLU A 88 1.47 -5.88 -11.03
N ALA A 89 0.15 -5.70 -10.87
CA ALA A 89 -0.56 -4.51 -11.34
C ALA A 89 -0.10 -3.23 -10.63
N ASN A 90 0.10 -3.28 -9.30
CA ASN A 90 0.65 -2.16 -8.55
C ASN A 90 2.09 -1.82 -9.00
N ILE A 91 2.93 -2.84 -9.23
CA ILE A 91 4.31 -2.64 -9.69
C ILE A 91 4.33 -2.03 -11.11
N ALA A 92 3.45 -2.49 -12.00
CA ALA A 92 3.33 -1.93 -13.35
C ALA A 92 2.96 -0.44 -13.29
N GLU A 93 1.95 -0.09 -12.47
CA GLU A 93 1.57 1.30 -12.24
C GLU A 93 2.70 2.15 -11.66
N ALA A 94 3.41 1.63 -10.65
CA ALA A 94 4.54 2.34 -10.07
C ALA A 94 5.62 2.68 -11.11
N ARG A 95 5.88 1.75 -12.05
CA ARG A 95 6.79 1.99 -13.19
C ARG A 95 6.26 3.01 -14.18
N GLU A 96 4.96 2.99 -14.49
CA GLU A 96 4.31 3.98 -15.37
C GLU A 96 4.44 5.40 -14.81
N HIS A 97 4.40 5.54 -13.48
CA HIS A 97 4.62 6.81 -12.78
C HIS A 97 6.09 7.18 -12.58
N GLY A 98 7.04 6.36 -13.05
CA GLY A 98 8.47 6.62 -12.92
C GLY A 98 9.02 6.48 -11.52
N LEU A 99 8.34 5.76 -10.62
CA LEU A 99 8.84 5.50 -9.27
C LEU A 99 10.11 4.63 -9.33
N VAL A 100 11.03 4.88 -8.41
CA VAL A 100 12.30 4.13 -8.34
C VAL A 100 12.22 2.93 -7.41
N GLN A 101 11.30 2.96 -6.44
CA GLN A 101 11.15 1.90 -5.44
C GLN A 101 9.71 1.75 -4.99
N VAL A 102 9.28 0.52 -4.72
CA VAL A 102 8.08 0.21 -3.94
C VAL A 102 8.45 -0.53 -2.67
N TYR A 103 7.63 -0.36 -1.63
CA TYR A 103 7.83 -1.04 -0.36
C TYR A 103 6.51 -1.62 0.17
N ALA A 104 6.62 -2.51 1.15
CA ALA A 104 5.49 -3.06 1.87
C ALA A 104 5.88 -3.31 3.33
N PHE A 105 4.94 -3.10 4.26
CA PHE A 105 4.97 -3.65 5.60
C PHE A 105 4.05 -4.86 5.63
N THR A 106 4.55 -6.02 6.06
CA THR A 106 3.81 -7.27 5.86
C THR A 106 4.10 -8.33 6.91
N TYR A 107 3.11 -9.20 7.15
CA TYR A 107 3.27 -10.46 7.89
C TYR A 107 3.59 -11.65 6.98
N VAL A 108 3.54 -11.49 5.66
CA VAL A 108 3.71 -12.58 4.67
C VAL A 108 4.95 -12.35 3.80
N SER A 109 6.10 -12.16 4.44
CA SER A 109 7.37 -11.83 3.78
C SER A 109 7.79 -12.85 2.71
N GLU A 110 7.50 -14.15 2.92
CA GLU A 110 7.80 -15.19 1.93
C GLU A 110 7.04 -14.98 0.61
N PHE A 111 5.80 -14.52 0.68
CA PHE A 111 5.00 -14.20 -0.51
C PHE A 111 5.62 -13.03 -1.30
N PHE A 112 5.95 -11.94 -0.61
CA PHE A 112 6.58 -10.78 -1.25
C PHE A 112 8.01 -11.09 -1.75
N GLY A 113 8.76 -11.93 -1.03
CA GLY A 113 10.07 -12.41 -1.48
C GLY A 113 10.02 -13.13 -2.83
N LYS A 114 8.99 -13.96 -3.07
CA LYS A 114 8.76 -14.63 -4.36
C LYS A 114 8.40 -13.67 -5.51
N LEU A 115 8.03 -12.42 -5.18
CA LEU A 115 7.76 -11.34 -6.13
C LEU A 115 8.97 -10.43 -6.37
N GLY A 116 10.11 -10.68 -5.68
CA GLY A 116 11.33 -9.91 -5.84
C GLY A 116 11.54 -8.82 -4.79
N PHE A 117 10.69 -8.74 -3.77
CA PHE A 117 10.94 -7.88 -2.63
C PHE A 117 12.02 -8.49 -1.72
N ARG A 118 12.85 -7.64 -1.13
CA ARG A 118 13.86 -8.02 -0.12
C ARG A 118 13.54 -7.41 1.22
N VAL A 119 13.81 -8.14 2.29
CA VAL A 119 13.68 -7.65 3.67
C VAL A 119 14.73 -6.56 3.93
N VAL A 120 14.30 -5.51 4.62
CA VAL A 120 15.18 -4.42 5.08
C VAL A 120 14.90 -4.10 6.55
N PRO A 121 15.90 -3.60 7.30
CA PRO A 121 15.66 -3.09 8.64
C PRO A 121 14.69 -1.89 8.59
N HIS A 122 13.79 -1.77 9.57
CA HIS A 122 12.87 -0.63 9.67
C HIS A 122 13.62 0.72 9.66
N GLU A 123 14.76 0.78 10.34
CA GLU A 123 15.58 1.99 10.47
C GLU A 123 16.16 2.47 9.13
N SER A 124 16.24 1.56 8.14
CA SER A 124 16.72 1.90 6.80
C SER A 124 15.65 2.57 5.92
N MET A 125 14.38 2.52 6.35
CA MET A 125 13.29 3.14 5.60
C MET A 125 13.36 4.66 5.69
N PRO A 126 13.14 5.39 4.58
CA PRO A 126 13.14 6.85 4.58
C PRO A 126 12.12 7.43 5.57
N ARG A 127 12.45 8.58 6.19
CA ARG A 127 11.57 9.23 7.17
C ARG A 127 10.16 9.51 6.66
N LYS A 128 9.99 9.76 5.36
CA LYS A 128 8.70 9.96 4.70
C LYS A 128 7.72 8.79 4.89
N VAL A 129 8.24 7.56 5.00
CA VAL A 129 7.44 6.35 5.27
C VAL A 129 6.81 6.42 6.66
N TRP A 130 7.52 6.98 7.63
CA TRP A 130 7.07 7.06 9.02
C TRP A 130 5.94 8.06 9.25
N MET A 131 5.67 8.96 8.30
CA MET A 131 4.56 9.90 8.40
C MET A 131 3.21 9.20 8.47
N ASP A 132 3.04 8.09 7.76
CA ASP A 132 1.83 7.25 7.86
C ASP A 132 1.85 6.40 9.13
N CYS A 133 3.01 5.85 9.49
CA CYS A 133 3.18 4.99 10.66
C CYS A 133 2.92 5.72 11.98
N ILE A 134 3.16 7.02 12.08
CA ILE A 134 2.97 7.80 13.33
C ILE A 134 1.52 7.76 13.83
N ASN A 135 0.56 7.54 12.95
CA ASN A 135 -0.86 7.41 13.29
C ASN A 135 -1.29 5.95 13.52
N CYS A 136 -0.37 4.98 13.38
CA CYS A 136 -0.66 3.58 13.58
C CYS A 136 -0.66 3.23 15.07
N HIS A 137 -1.68 2.52 15.54
CA HIS A 137 -1.75 2.06 16.94
C HIS A 137 -0.62 1.09 17.32
N LYS A 138 0.03 0.46 16.33
CA LYS A 138 1.21 -0.42 16.51
C LYS A 138 2.55 0.30 16.34
N PHE A 139 2.59 1.63 16.23
CA PHE A 139 3.82 2.37 15.91
C PHE A 139 4.99 2.01 16.82
N ASN A 140 4.76 1.91 18.13
CA ASN A 140 5.82 1.60 19.11
C ASN A 140 6.14 0.11 19.27
N CYS A 141 5.37 -0.77 18.62
CA CYS A 141 5.51 -2.22 18.72
C CYS A 141 5.20 -2.90 17.38
N CYS A 142 5.61 -2.26 16.28
CA CYS A 142 5.40 -2.78 14.94
C CYS A 142 6.09 -4.14 14.78
N ASP A 143 5.30 -5.15 14.46
CA ASP A 143 5.72 -6.53 14.24
C ASP A 143 5.67 -6.93 12.76
N GLU A 144 5.31 -5.99 11.87
CA GLU A 144 5.36 -6.19 10.43
C GLU A 144 6.81 -6.16 9.92
N ILE A 145 7.09 -6.91 8.87
CA ILE A 145 8.39 -6.97 8.22
C ILE A 145 8.43 -5.91 7.12
N ALA A 146 9.43 -5.01 7.16
CA ALA A 146 9.65 -4.04 6.11
C ALA A 146 10.34 -4.71 4.91
N MET A 147 9.77 -4.53 3.73
CA MET A 147 10.31 -5.08 2.49
C MET A 147 10.31 -4.01 1.39
N VAL A 148 11.31 -4.05 0.53
CA VAL A 148 11.45 -3.13 -0.60
C VAL A 148 11.72 -3.87 -1.90
N MET A 149 11.29 -3.29 -3.02
CA MET A 149 11.62 -3.71 -4.36
C MET A 149 12.12 -2.50 -5.15
N ASP A 150 13.36 -2.57 -5.62
CA ASP A 150 13.92 -1.55 -6.52
C ASP A 150 13.33 -1.74 -7.93
N LEU A 151 12.74 -0.68 -8.48
CA LEU A 151 12.16 -0.69 -9.82
C LEU A 151 13.17 -0.28 -10.88
N VAL A 152 14.23 0.40 -10.45
CA VAL A 152 15.37 0.85 -11.25
C VAL A 152 16.64 0.32 -10.59
N GLU A 153 17.59 -0.16 -11.38
CA GLU A 153 18.88 -0.66 -10.86
C GLU A 153 19.61 0.45 -10.10
N GLY A 154 20.09 0.12 -8.89
CA GLY A 154 20.78 1.08 -8.02
C GLY A 154 19.86 2.17 -7.43
N ALA A 155 18.56 1.93 -7.39
CA ALA A 155 17.58 2.86 -6.84
C ALA A 155 17.99 3.36 -5.46
N ARG A 156 18.03 4.70 -5.30
CA ARG A 156 18.21 5.37 -4.02
C ARG A 156 17.09 6.40 -3.90
N PRO A 157 16.06 6.10 -3.09
CA PRO A 157 15.00 7.06 -2.84
C PRO A 157 15.58 8.38 -2.33
N GLU A 158 15.02 9.49 -2.80
CA GLU A 158 15.46 10.82 -2.38
C GLU A 158 15.34 10.99 -0.86
N PRO A 159 16.32 11.59 -0.19
CA PRO A 159 16.21 11.94 1.22
C PRO A 159 14.99 12.85 1.44
N PHE A 160 14.24 12.60 2.51
CA PHE A 160 13.14 13.49 2.87
C PHE A 160 13.68 14.84 3.31
N ASP A 161 13.40 15.87 2.53
CA ASP A 161 13.79 17.26 2.82
C ASP A 161 12.54 18.07 3.20
N LEU A 162 12.46 18.45 4.48
CA LEU A 162 11.37 19.29 5.00
C LEU A 162 11.28 20.66 4.31
N SER A 163 12.35 21.14 3.69
CA SER A 163 12.32 22.42 2.96
C SER A 163 11.48 22.35 1.69
N GLN A 164 11.25 21.14 1.16
CA GLN A 164 10.39 20.88 0.00
C GLN A 164 8.91 20.77 0.37
N VAL A 165 8.60 20.67 1.67
CA VAL A 165 7.22 20.74 2.15
C VAL A 165 6.83 22.21 2.25
N ASP A 166 6.17 22.71 1.22
CA ASP A 166 5.66 24.08 1.20
C ASP A 166 4.49 24.24 2.19
N VAL A 167 4.83 24.56 3.43
CA VAL A 167 3.82 24.92 4.44
C VAL A 167 3.41 26.36 4.16
N PRO A 168 2.14 26.63 3.78
CA PRO A 168 1.68 27.98 3.55
C PRO A 168 1.97 28.85 4.78
N ARG A 169 2.82 29.87 4.63
CA ARG A 169 3.25 30.78 5.72
C ARG A 169 2.08 31.52 6.39
N THR A 170 0.92 31.50 5.76
CA THR A 170 -0.30 32.16 6.25
C THR A 170 -0.83 31.56 7.57
N ILE A 171 -0.48 30.30 7.90
CA ILE A 171 -0.97 29.65 9.13
C ILE A 171 -0.15 30.05 10.36
N LEU A 172 1.09 30.50 10.18
CA LEU A 172 1.98 30.83 11.30
C LEU A 172 1.79 32.27 11.83
N ASN A 173 1.07 33.14 11.13
CA ASN A 173 0.89 34.58 11.50
C ASN A 173 -0.45 34.89 12.16
N SER A 174 -1.28 33.93 12.52
CA SER A 174 -2.61 34.18 13.10
C SER A 174 -2.63 34.25 14.65
N LYS A 175 -1.47 34.41 15.28
CA LYS A 175 -1.37 34.70 16.73
C LYS A 175 -0.46 35.88 16.98
N ARG A 176 -1.01 37.09 16.83
CA ARG A 176 -0.65 38.28 17.58
C ARG A 176 -1.91 39.00 18.00
#